data_4ade5fcac8ff2292134643ccec2e29fe
#
_entry.id   4ade5fcac8ff2292134643ccec2e29fe
#
_cell.length_a   1.000
_cell.length_b   1.000
_cell.length_c   1.000
_cell.angle_alpha   90.00
_cell.angle_beta   90.00
_cell.angle_gamma   90.00
#
_symmetry.space_group_name_H-M   'P 1'
#
loop_
_entity.id
_entity.type
_entity.pdbx_description
1 polymer ?
#
loop_
_entity_poly.entity_id
_entity_poly.type
_entity_poly.pdbx_seq_one_letter_code
_entity_poly.pdbx_strand_id
1 'polypeptide(L)'
;MKKVSIVLPTYNRAKVLTRAIDSVLAQTYQDWELIVVNDASTDETEELLRRYEAKDHRIRHITFEKNRGVVAARNAGIQDSVFEWIAFQDSDDVWLPEKLELQIRSIEEKDKENPNESVDAIYSDFEYYLNGEFLGISPDQNVNEEVKNGKIQLPLLVRNLVDCPTLVVRRELLDQVGYFDPSYRCLEDWELALRLAAAGNFLHVPKALVQAYSTDSGVSSNLEYYFDARCKLLAKYRNICDRAGILEDVARDIMNRAMDTGMMEKIADDLGAILEQPEIKVTIIMPVHNSMRYLGEALSSIDLQTMDKKNIQVIAVDDASTDASREFLQSFASQFEGEIKLIFREENGRQGAARNDALSYVRGKYMIFLDSDDVLTKDTCEVLYQLAEQNHLDLIQCAHVNFIDAEHTEKVEAGELMGLLDLSDPELKKEFLARQIVNTGHWNKFYRSRLVAETGSTFAEGVMYEEPKFVYPILLEVKRVAVVDFVTHYVRIHADSTMQSNWGEENLLMQHPMVQRDLYHWLMERREHYAPFWDEIEYYYFLTYYVETILFSVREGKEIRPDSYKGLVQTMQTELPNLKQNPYIKSNEVLKKLVSEMTEENAKDQETLEAYMKSLAEKF
;
A
#
# COMPACT_ATOMS: atom_id res chain seq x y z
N MET A 1 -20.15 -18.67 13.69
CA MET A 1 -20.87 -18.22 12.49
C MET A 1 -20.74 -16.71 12.40
N LYS A 2 -20.45 -16.18 11.24
CA LYS A 2 -20.27 -14.73 10.98
C LYS A 2 -21.67 -14.09 10.88
N LYS A 3 -21.91 -13.00 11.59
CA LYS A 3 -23.21 -12.31 11.55
C LYS A 3 -23.16 -11.11 10.63
N VAL A 4 -24.26 -10.84 9.91
CA VAL A 4 -24.32 -9.81 8.85
C VAL A 4 -25.37 -8.75 9.19
N SER A 5 -24.98 -7.47 9.23
CA SER A 5 -25.90 -6.34 9.24
C SER A 5 -26.17 -5.90 7.80
N ILE A 6 -27.43 -5.89 7.40
CA ILE A 6 -27.87 -5.51 6.06
C ILE A 6 -28.39 -4.08 6.12
N VAL A 7 -27.85 -3.18 5.32
CA VAL A 7 -28.25 -1.77 5.23
C VAL A 7 -29.04 -1.55 3.95
N LEU A 8 -30.29 -1.05 4.08
CA LEU A 8 -31.21 -0.82 2.98
C LEU A 8 -31.74 0.64 3.04
N PRO A 9 -31.20 1.57 2.21
CA PRO A 9 -31.74 2.92 2.10
C PRO A 9 -33.03 2.93 1.27
N THR A 10 -34.00 3.76 1.64
CA THR A 10 -35.25 3.90 0.90
C THR A 10 -35.80 5.32 0.93
N TYR A 11 -36.37 5.77 -0.19
CA TYR A 11 -37.07 7.04 -0.30
C TYR A 11 -38.20 6.96 -1.33
N ASN A 12 -39.45 7.11 -0.89
CA ASN A 12 -40.65 7.02 -1.74
C ASN A 12 -40.71 5.74 -2.62
N ARG A 13 -40.47 4.57 -1.99
CA ARG A 13 -40.35 3.28 -2.68
C ARG A 13 -41.40 2.23 -2.21
N ALA A 14 -42.51 2.63 -1.58
CA ALA A 14 -43.51 1.69 -1.03
C ALA A 14 -43.92 0.57 -2.01
N LYS A 15 -43.97 0.86 -3.32
CA LYS A 15 -44.38 -0.10 -4.35
C LYS A 15 -43.38 -1.21 -4.65
N VAL A 16 -42.06 -0.94 -4.50
CA VAL A 16 -40.97 -1.87 -4.87
C VAL A 16 -40.22 -2.41 -3.66
N LEU A 17 -40.24 -1.68 -2.54
CA LEU A 17 -39.52 -2.00 -1.31
C LEU A 17 -39.91 -3.39 -0.74
N THR A 18 -41.16 -3.80 -0.88
CA THR A 18 -41.63 -5.13 -0.49
C THR A 18 -40.80 -6.24 -1.11
N ARG A 19 -40.49 -6.14 -2.40
CA ARG A 19 -39.68 -7.12 -3.12
C ARG A 19 -38.26 -7.22 -2.56
N ALA A 20 -37.65 -6.08 -2.25
CA ALA A 20 -36.32 -6.03 -1.67
C ALA A 20 -36.28 -6.66 -0.26
N ILE A 21 -37.19 -6.27 0.62
CA ILE A 21 -37.26 -6.82 1.99
C ILE A 21 -37.61 -8.34 1.98
N ASP A 22 -38.56 -8.76 1.14
CA ASP A 22 -38.92 -10.17 1.03
C ASP A 22 -37.77 -11.03 0.51
N SER A 23 -36.90 -10.48 -0.35
CA SER A 23 -35.69 -11.17 -0.82
C SER A 23 -34.64 -11.38 0.29
N VAL A 24 -34.58 -10.46 1.26
CA VAL A 24 -33.76 -10.62 2.47
C VAL A 24 -34.37 -11.67 3.41
N LEU A 25 -35.69 -11.64 3.62
CA LEU A 25 -36.40 -12.64 4.43
C LEU A 25 -36.27 -14.06 3.85
N ALA A 26 -36.13 -14.18 2.53
CA ALA A 26 -35.99 -15.46 1.83
C ALA A 26 -34.56 -16.02 1.88
N GLN A 27 -33.59 -15.31 2.46
CA GLN A 27 -32.21 -15.81 2.54
C GLN A 27 -32.13 -17.12 3.33
N THR A 28 -31.36 -18.09 2.79
CA THR A 28 -31.12 -19.38 3.46
C THR A 28 -30.25 -19.22 4.70
N TYR A 29 -29.30 -18.26 4.67
CA TYR A 29 -28.52 -17.85 5.82
C TYR A 29 -29.37 -17.01 6.79
N GLN A 30 -29.43 -17.38 8.08
CA GLN A 30 -30.35 -16.77 9.04
C GLN A 30 -29.73 -15.84 10.07
N ASP A 31 -28.39 -15.78 10.18
CA ASP A 31 -27.67 -14.94 11.14
C ASP A 31 -27.47 -13.51 10.60
N TRP A 32 -28.55 -12.77 10.42
CA TRP A 32 -28.55 -11.39 9.95
C TRP A 32 -29.50 -10.49 10.72
N GLU A 33 -29.27 -9.18 10.66
CA GLU A 33 -30.23 -8.11 10.93
C GLU A 33 -30.43 -7.26 9.67
N LEU A 34 -31.61 -6.62 9.55
CA LEU A 34 -31.91 -5.68 8.45
C LEU A 34 -32.23 -4.31 9.04
N ILE A 35 -31.46 -3.31 8.62
CA ILE A 35 -31.61 -1.90 9.00
C ILE A 35 -32.12 -1.15 7.77
N VAL A 36 -33.39 -0.77 7.76
CA VAL A 36 -33.96 0.03 6.67
C VAL A 36 -33.89 1.50 7.05
N VAL A 37 -33.23 2.32 6.24
CA VAL A 37 -33.14 3.76 6.51
C VAL A 37 -34.08 4.51 5.57
N ASN A 38 -35.19 4.99 6.14
CA ASN A 38 -36.20 5.78 5.44
C ASN A 38 -35.78 7.25 5.40
N ASP A 39 -35.39 7.72 4.22
CA ASP A 39 -34.88 9.08 3.99
C ASP A 39 -36.03 10.11 3.83
N ALA A 40 -36.91 10.20 4.85
CA ALA A 40 -38.05 11.08 4.91
C ALA A 40 -39.08 10.86 3.78
N SER A 41 -39.48 9.60 3.51
CA SER A 41 -40.51 9.28 2.53
C SER A 41 -41.87 9.94 2.87
N THR A 42 -42.58 10.34 1.84
CA THR A 42 -43.92 10.96 1.94
C THR A 42 -45.03 10.07 1.42
N ASP A 43 -44.71 8.88 0.95
CA ASP A 43 -45.63 7.83 0.54
C ASP A 43 -45.90 6.82 1.71
N GLU A 44 -46.46 5.68 1.40
CA GLU A 44 -46.82 4.64 2.36
C GLU A 44 -45.59 3.84 2.89
N THR A 45 -44.34 4.27 2.59
CA THR A 45 -43.12 3.55 2.98
C THR A 45 -43.03 3.36 4.50
N GLU A 46 -43.29 4.40 5.29
CA GLU A 46 -43.21 4.35 6.75
C GLU A 46 -44.22 3.30 7.36
N GLU A 47 -45.43 3.26 6.84
CA GLU A 47 -46.43 2.28 7.31
C GLU A 47 -46.02 0.85 6.95
N LEU A 48 -45.46 0.66 5.75
CA LEU A 48 -44.92 -0.61 5.29
C LEU A 48 -43.79 -1.11 6.21
N LEU A 49 -42.85 -0.25 6.58
CA LEU A 49 -41.71 -0.60 7.46
C LEU A 49 -42.17 -1.05 8.84
N ARG A 50 -43.14 -0.34 9.44
CA ARG A 50 -43.71 -0.74 10.74
C ARG A 50 -44.37 -2.12 10.70
N ARG A 51 -44.98 -2.50 9.57
CA ARG A 51 -45.56 -3.84 9.40
C ARG A 51 -44.48 -4.93 9.35
N TYR A 52 -43.32 -4.65 8.70
CA TYR A 52 -42.20 -5.59 8.65
C TYR A 52 -41.51 -5.75 10.00
N GLU A 53 -41.26 -4.67 10.74
CA GLU A 53 -40.74 -4.74 12.12
C GLU A 53 -41.66 -5.56 13.06
N ALA A 54 -42.95 -5.40 12.95
CA ALA A 54 -43.90 -6.18 13.75
C ALA A 54 -43.92 -7.67 13.37
N LYS A 55 -43.52 -8.02 12.15
CA LYS A 55 -43.50 -9.39 11.63
C LYS A 55 -42.21 -10.14 11.96
N ASP A 56 -41.05 -9.47 11.93
CA ASP A 56 -39.73 -10.09 12.18
C ASP A 56 -38.85 -9.15 13.00
N HIS A 57 -38.42 -9.58 14.17
CA HIS A 57 -37.64 -8.82 15.14
C HIS A 57 -36.18 -8.53 14.66
N ARG A 58 -35.72 -9.16 13.58
CA ARG A 58 -34.43 -8.89 12.96
C ARG A 58 -34.48 -7.65 12.05
N ILE A 59 -35.66 -7.12 11.77
CA ILE A 59 -35.88 -5.93 10.94
C ILE A 59 -36.15 -4.76 11.87
N ARG A 60 -35.46 -3.68 11.64
CA ARG A 60 -35.68 -2.38 12.28
C ARG A 60 -35.48 -1.25 11.28
N HIS A 61 -36.07 -0.08 11.52
CA HIS A 61 -35.91 1.06 10.63
C HIS A 61 -35.54 2.33 11.37
N ILE A 62 -34.87 3.24 10.62
CA ILE A 62 -34.55 4.61 11.02
C ILE A 62 -35.24 5.53 10.04
N THR A 63 -35.98 6.55 10.53
CA THR A 63 -36.59 7.56 9.66
C THR A 63 -36.00 8.91 9.89
N PHE A 64 -35.52 9.55 8.82
CA PHE A 64 -35.02 10.93 8.86
C PHE A 64 -36.15 11.95 8.87
N GLU A 65 -35.94 13.09 9.51
CA GLU A 65 -36.90 14.20 9.51
C GLU A 65 -36.99 14.91 8.14
N LYS A 66 -35.91 14.86 7.35
CA LYS A 66 -35.81 15.43 6.00
C LYS A 66 -34.93 14.57 5.11
N ASN A 67 -35.18 14.62 3.80
CA ASN A 67 -34.34 13.92 2.82
C ASN A 67 -32.89 14.41 2.88
N ARG A 68 -31.94 13.47 3.02
CA ARG A 68 -30.49 13.69 3.14
C ARG A 68 -29.70 12.95 2.06
N GLY A 69 -30.38 12.16 1.23
CA GLY A 69 -29.80 11.38 0.14
C GLY A 69 -29.30 9.99 0.55
N VAL A 70 -29.11 9.14 -0.45
CA VAL A 70 -28.75 7.72 -0.30
C VAL A 70 -27.46 7.50 0.51
N VAL A 71 -26.44 8.33 0.30
CA VAL A 71 -25.17 8.31 1.03
C VAL A 71 -25.38 8.50 2.53
N ALA A 72 -26.16 9.51 2.93
CA ALA A 72 -26.46 9.75 4.33
C ALA A 72 -27.27 8.59 4.95
N ALA A 73 -28.20 8.02 4.18
CA ALA A 73 -28.98 6.88 4.62
C ALA A 73 -28.12 5.62 4.82
N ARG A 74 -27.24 5.29 3.84
CA ARG A 74 -26.30 4.16 3.98
C ARG A 74 -25.36 4.36 5.17
N ASN A 75 -24.78 5.56 5.33
CA ASN A 75 -23.89 5.86 6.46
C ASN A 75 -24.59 5.74 7.81
N ALA A 76 -25.84 6.18 7.93
CA ALA A 76 -26.62 6.01 9.15
C ALA A 76 -26.89 4.52 9.45
N GLY A 77 -27.21 3.73 8.44
CA GLY A 77 -27.40 2.28 8.58
C GLY A 77 -26.12 1.56 9.02
N ILE A 78 -24.94 1.95 8.47
CA ILE A 78 -23.64 1.41 8.89
C ILE A 78 -23.38 1.75 10.37
N GLN A 79 -23.58 3.01 10.78
CA GLN A 79 -23.36 3.45 12.15
C GLN A 79 -24.26 2.73 13.17
N ASP A 80 -25.48 2.42 12.78
CA ASP A 80 -26.46 1.75 13.62
C ASP A 80 -26.33 0.21 13.61
N SER A 81 -25.59 -0.37 12.67
CA SER A 81 -25.37 -1.81 12.56
C SER A 81 -24.52 -2.35 13.70
N VAL A 82 -24.73 -3.61 14.14
CA VAL A 82 -24.07 -4.18 15.33
C VAL A 82 -23.17 -5.38 15.02
N PHE A 83 -23.23 -5.93 13.80
CA PHE A 83 -22.47 -7.13 13.44
C PHE A 83 -21.17 -6.81 12.72
N GLU A 84 -20.28 -7.80 12.70
CA GLU A 84 -18.94 -7.71 12.12
C GLU A 84 -18.95 -7.50 10.59
N TRP A 85 -19.92 -8.06 9.90
CA TRP A 85 -20.06 -7.97 8.45
C TRP A 85 -21.21 -7.07 8.06
N ILE A 86 -20.97 -6.19 7.09
CA ILE A 86 -21.96 -5.25 6.56
C ILE A 86 -22.28 -5.64 5.11
N ALA A 87 -23.54 -5.79 4.79
CA ALA A 87 -24.03 -5.97 3.43
C ALA A 87 -24.95 -4.80 3.03
N PHE A 88 -25.05 -4.52 1.76
CA PHE A 88 -25.88 -3.45 1.23
C PHE A 88 -26.96 -4.02 0.33
N GLN A 89 -28.18 -3.53 0.47
CA GLN A 89 -29.31 -3.89 -0.39
C GLN A 89 -29.97 -2.60 -0.89
N ASP A 90 -30.22 -2.51 -2.18
CA ASP A 90 -30.96 -1.37 -2.73
C ASP A 90 -32.47 -1.65 -2.75
N SER A 91 -33.28 -0.60 -2.60
CA SER A 91 -34.72 -0.72 -2.38
C SER A 91 -35.53 -1.27 -3.57
N ASP A 92 -34.91 -1.34 -4.73
CA ASP A 92 -35.48 -1.84 -6.00
C ASP A 92 -34.84 -3.15 -6.49
N ASP A 93 -33.84 -3.67 -5.81
CA ASP A 93 -33.12 -4.89 -6.19
C ASP A 93 -33.65 -6.14 -5.47
N VAL A 94 -33.26 -7.30 -5.98
CA VAL A 94 -33.63 -8.60 -5.44
C VAL A 94 -32.41 -9.46 -5.20
N TRP A 95 -32.20 -9.92 -3.98
CA TRP A 95 -31.22 -10.94 -3.66
C TRP A 95 -31.75 -12.35 -3.94
N LEU A 96 -30.91 -13.20 -4.54
CA LEU A 96 -31.23 -14.62 -4.64
C LEU A 96 -31.10 -15.31 -3.27
N PRO A 97 -31.90 -16.34 -2.98
CA PRO A 97 -31.99 -16.92 -1.64
C PRO A 97 -30.66 -17.38 -1.03
N GLU A 98 -29.72 -17.84 -1.83
CA GLU A 98 -28.45 -18.38 -1.40
C GLU A 98 -27.30 -17.33 -1.31
N LYS A 99 -27.58 -16.04 -1.54
CA LYS A 99 -26.52 -15.01 -1.62
C LYS A 99 -25.65 -14.97 -0.37
N LEU A 100 -26.23 -14.74 0.79
CA LEU A 100 -25.46 -14.63 2.04
C LEU A 100 -24.80 -15.96 2.41
N GLU A 101 -25.48 -17.09 2.21
CA GLU A 101 -24.93 -18.41 2.51
C GLU A 101 -23.66 -18.69 1.71
N LEU A 102 -23.68 -18.45 0.39
CA LEU A 102 -22.54 -18.67 -0.48
C LEU A 102 -21.39 -17.72 -0.15
N GLN A 103 -21.67 -16.44 0.05
CA GLN A 103 -20.63 -15.46 0.39
C GLN A 103 -19.98 -15.77 1.75
N ILE A 104 -20.75 -15.99 2.79
CA ILE A 104 -20.20 -16.29 4.12
C ILE A 104 -19.42 -17.62 4.13
N ARG A 105 -19.95 -18.64 3.45
CA ARG A 105 -19.27 -19.92 3.30
C ARG A 105 -17.93 -19.77 2.56
N SER A 106 -17.88 -19.00 1.48
CA SER A 106 -16.64 -18.75 0.73
C SER A 106 -15.58 -18.04 1.59
N ILE A 107 -16.00 -17.08 2.45
CA ILE A 107 -15.10 -16.46 3.44
C ILE A 107 -14.57 -17.51 4.43
N GLU A 108 -15.46 -18.35 4.99
CA GLU A 108 -15.06 -19.36 5.98
C GLU A 108 -14.15 -20.45 5.37
N GLU A 109 -14.33 -20.78 4.10
CA GLU A 109 -13.47 -21.71 3.37
C GLU A 109 -12.08 -21.09 3.13
N LYS A 110 -12.03 -19.83 2.67
CA LYS A 110 -10.78 -19.12 2.43
C LYS A 110 -9.97 -18.88 3.71
N ASP A 111 -10.65 -18.48 4.80
CA ASP A 111 -10.02 -18.29 6.12
C ASP A 111 -9.40 -19.60 6.67
N LYS A 112 -9.96 -20.77 6.31
CA LYS A 112 -9.41 -22.09 6.69
C LYS A 112 -8.23 -22.50 5.81
N GLU A 113 -8.29 -22.19 4.51
CA GLU A 113 -7.24 -22.49 3.55
C GLU A 113 -5.98 -21.67 3.81
N ASN A 114 -6.15 -20.38 4.12
CA ASN A 114 -5.06 -19.46 4.37
C ASN A 114 -5.34 -18.54 5.57
N PRO A 115 -5.07 -18.99 6.82
CA PRO A 115 -5.35 -18.22 8.03
C PRO A 115 -4.63 -16.88 8.13
N ASN A 116 -3.56 -16.68 7.37
CA ASN A 116 -2.76 -15.46 7.39
C ASN A 116 -3.21 -14.41 6.36
N GLU A 117 -4.16 -14.76 5.51
CA GLU A 117 -4.67 -13.88 4.46
C GLU A 117 -6.19 -13.72 4.62
N SER A 118 -6.59 -12.79 5.51
CA SER A 118 -8.01 -12.56 5.80
C SER A 118 -8.74 -12.01 4.57
N VAL A 119 -9.97 -12.49 4.36
CA VAL A 119 -10.90 -11.83 3.44
C VAL A 119 -11.54 -10.65 4.17
N ASP A 120 -11.44 -9.46 3.59
CA ASP A 120 -11.98 -8.22 4.16
C ASP A 120 -13.26 -7.77 3.48
N ALA A 121 -13.41 -8.11 2.19
CA ALA A 121 -14.62 -7.85 1.42
C ALA A 121 -14.90 -8.99 0.43
N ILE A 122 -16.16 -9.26 0.17
CA ILE A 122 -16.60 -10.25 -0.81
C ILE A 122 -17.75 -9.69 -1.64
N TYR A 123 -17.74 -9.99 -2.93
CA TYR A 123 -18.79 -9.59 -3.86
C TYR A 123 -19.14 -10.71 -4.83
N SER A 124 -20.22 -10.55 -5.57
CA SER A 124 -20.69 -11.54 -6.53
C SER A 124 -21.02 -10.91 -7.87
N ASP A 125 -21.24 -11.73 -8.88
CA ASP A 125 -21.89 -11.29 -10.10
C ASP A 125 -23.34 -10.89 -9.82
N PHE A 126 -23.94 -10.11 -10.73
CA PHE A 126 -25.36 -9.75 -10.71
C PHE A 126 -25.96 -9.74 -12.11
N GLU A 127 -27.26 -9.99 -12.18
CA GLU A 127 -28.07 -9.83 -13.39
C GLU A 127 -28.55 -8.39 -13.47
N TYR A 128 -28.35 -7.74 -14.62
CA TYR A 128 -28.77 -6.35 -14.83
C TYR A 128 -30.03 -6.28 -15.68
N TYR A 129 -31.02 -5.58 -15.18
CA TYR A 129 -32.32 -5.33 -15.84
C TYR A 129 -32.56 -3.83 -16.01
N LEU A 130 -32.87 -3.38 -17.24
CA LEU A 130 -33.29 -2.00 -17.53
C LEU A 130 -34.75 -2.01 -17.96
N ASN A 131 -35.60 -1.24 -17.28
CA ASN A 131 -37.05 -1.20 -17.55
C ASN A 131 -37.71 -2.60 -17.56
N GLY A 132 -37.14 -3.56 -16.83
CA GLY A 132 -37.62 -4.94 -16.75
C GLY A 132 -37.07 -5.89 -17.83
N GLU A 133 -36.25 -5.40 -18.74
CA GLU A 133 -35.58 -6.21 -19.77
C GLU A 133 -34.19 -6.62 -19.29
N PHE A 134 -33.85 -7.91 -19.41
CA PHE A 134 -32.54 -8.45 -19.06
C PHE A 134 -31.49 -8.00 -20.07
N LEU A 135 -30.41 -7.35 -19.60
CA LEU A 135 -29.33 -6.84 -20.43
C LEU A 135 -28.04 -7.66 -20.35
N GLY A 136 -27.84 -8.42 -19.27
CA GLY A 136 -26.63 -9.21 -19.11
C GLY A 136 -26.24 -9.47 -17.66
N ILE A 137 -25.05 -10.06 -17.50
CA ILE A 137 -24.42 -10.33 -16.20
C ILE A 137 -23.21 -9.43 -16.05
N SER A 138 -23.03 -8.83 -14.87
CA SER A 138 -21.88 -7.99 -14.52
C SER A 138 -21.22 -8.51 -13.24
N PRO A 139 -19.89 -8.40 -13.07
CA PRO A 139 -18.94 -7.95 -14.10
C PRO A 139 -18.85 -8.93 -15.26
N ASP A 140 -18.41 -8.41 -16.42
CA ASP A 140 -18.28 -9.19 -17.65
C ASP A 140 -17.51 -10.49 -17.39
N GLN A 141 -18.11 -11.62 -17.80
CA GLN A 141 -17.55 -12.97 -17.61
C GLN A 141 -16.22 -13.19 -18.37
N ASN A 142 -15.88 -12.31 -19.33
CA ASN A 142 -14.60 -12.34 -20.02
C ASN A 142 -13.46 -11.69 -19.22
N VAL A 143 -13.74 -11.07 -18.07
CA VAL A 143 -12.69 -10.55 -17.18
C VAL A 143 -12.07 -11.72 -16.42
N ASN A 144 -10.73 -11.83 -16.49
CA ASN A 144 -9.99 -12.91 -15.82
C ASN A 144 -10.30 -12.93 -14.31
N GLU A 145 -10.59 -14.11 -13.77
CA GLU A 145 -10.89 -14.31 -12.34
C GLU A 145 -9.73 -13.88 -11.42
N GLU A 146 -8.49 -13.99 -11.86
CA GLU A 146 -7.32 -13.56 -11.07
C GLU A 146 -7.36 -12.08 -10.72
N VAL A 147 -7.88 -11.22 -11.61
CA VAL A 147 -7.98 -9.77 -11.35
C VAL A 147 -9.21 -9.38 -10.54
N LYS A 148 -10.10 -10.33 -10.25
CA LYS A 148 -11.31 -10.14 -9.44
C LYS A 148 -11.09 -10.47 -7.95
N ASN A 149 -9.92 -11.01 -7.59
CA ASN A 149 -9.58 -11.48 -6.24
C ASN A 149 -8.34 -10.79 -5.67
N GLY A 150 -8.20 -10.73 -4.35
CA GLY A 150 -7.05 -10.13 -3.68
C GLY A 150 -7.05 -8.60 -3.74
N LYS A 151 -5.96 -8.01 -4.18
CA LYS A 151 -5.79 -6.54 -4.30
C LYS A 151 -6.34 -6.04 -5.64
N ILE A 152 -7.62 -5.74 -5.71
CA ILE A 152 -8.33 -5.40 -6.96
C ILE A 152 -8.39 -3.90 -7.27
N GLN A 153 -7.61 -3.04 -6.61
CA GLN A 153 -7.69 -1.59 -6.81
C GLN A 153 -7.41 -1.17 -8.27
N LEU A 154 -6.35 -1.72 -8.87
CA LEU A 154 -6.00 -1.37 -10.26
C LEU A 154 -7.08 -1.79 -11.27
N PRO A 155 -7.60 -3.02 -11.25
CA PRO A 155 -8.74 -3.40 -12.08
C PRO A 155 -9.97 -2.52 -11.86
N LEU A 156 -10.25 -2.13 -10.61
CA LEU A 156 -11.36 -1.23 -10.28
C LEU A 156 -11.18 0.19 -10.83
N LEU A 157 -9.96 0.71 -10.98
CA LEU A 157 -9.73 2.02 -11.60
C LEU A 157 -10.15 2.03 -13.07
N VAL A 158 -9.98 0.92 -13.77
CA VAL A 158 -10.37 0.78 -15.18
C VAL A 158 -11.88 0.59 -15.32
N ARG A 159 -12.48 -0.27 -14.48
CA ARG A 159 -13.89 -0.69 -14.58
C ARG A 159 -14.49 -0.95 -13.22
N ASN A 160 -15.75 -0.54 -12.99
CA ASN A 160 -16.47 -0.96 -11.78
C ASN A 160 -16.72 -2.48 -11.82
N LEU A 161 -16.13 -3.20 -10.87
CA LEU A 161 -16.32 -4.65 -10.69
C LEU A 161 -17.28 -4.95 -9.53
N VAL A 162 -17.46 -4.00 -8.61
CA VAL A 162 -18.16 -4.18 -7.34
C VAL A 162 -19.38 -3.28 -7.28
N ASP A 163 -20.55 -3.83 -7.49
CA ASP A 163 -21.81 -3.12 -7.32
C ASP A 163 -22.26 -3.20 -5.86
N CYS A 164 -22.82 -2.12 -5.33
CA CYS A 164 -23.19 -1.98 -3.92
C CYS A 164 -24.02 -3.16 -3.39
N PRO A 165 -25.12 -3.60 -4.03
CA PRO A 165 -25.95 -4.71 -3.53
C PRO A 165 -25.27 -6.08 -3.60
N THR A 166 -24.12 -6.21 -4.27
CA THR A 166 -23.33 -7.45 -4.30
C THR A 166 -22.33 -7.56 -3.16
N LEU A 167 -21.94 -6.42 -2.57
CA LEU A 167 -20.86 -6.29 -1.60
C LEU A 167 -21.28 -6.74 -0.20
N VAL A 168 -20.38 -7.53 0.43
CA VAL A 168 -20.35 -7.78 1.88
C VAL A 168 -18.94 -7.46 2.36
N VAL A 169 -18.81 -6.61 3.37
CA VAL A 169 -17.52 -6.06 3.81
C VAL A 169 -17.39 -6.12 5.32
N ARG A 170 -16.18 -6.33 5.81
CA ARG A 170 -15.85 -6.29 7.23
C ARG A 170 -16.00 -4.88 7.77
N ARG A 171 -16.70 -4.72 8.91
CA ARG A 171 -16.90 -3.42 9.56
C ARG A 171 -15.57 -2.70 9.82
N GLU A 172 -14.60 -3.43 10.35
CA GLU A 172 -13.27 -2.89 10.68
C GLU A 172 -12.61 -2.20 9.47
N LEU A 173 -12.75 -2.78 8.27
CA LEU A 173 -12.24 -2.16 7.04
C LEU A 173 -13.01 -0.87 6.68
N LEU A 174 -14.34 -0.84 6.87
CA LEU A 174 -15.14 0.39 6.69
C LEU A 174 -14.74 1.48 7.70
N ASP A 175 -14.52 1.11 8.95
CA ASP A 175 -14.09 2.04 10.00
C ASP A 175 -12.71 2.61 9.70
N GLN A 176 -11.81 1.81 9.15
CA GLN A 176 -10.44 2.21 8.75
C GLN A 176 -10.44 3.18 7.56
N VAL A 177 -11.18 2.88 6.49
CA VAL A 177 -11.13 3.67 5.25
C VAL A 177 -12.16 4.82 5.22
N GLY A 178 -13.10 4.84 6.16
CA GLY A 178 -14.26 5.73 6.18
C GLY A 178 -15.42 5.21 5.33
N TYR A 179 -16.60 5.76 5.60
CA TYR A 179 -17.85 5.35 4.96
C TYR A 179 -18.06 6.00 3.59
N PHE A 180 -19.28 5.97 3.05
CA PHE A 180 -19.59 6.60 1.76
C PHE A 180 -19.34 8.11 1.78
N ASP A 181 -18.70 8.65 0.73
CA ASP A 181 -18.36 10.06 0.61
C ASP A 181 -19.56 10.87 0.08
N PRO A 182 -20.11 11.84 0.86
CA PRO A 182 -21.27 12.62 0.44
C PRO A 182 -20.99 13.62 -0.70
N SER A 183 -19.76 13.78 -1.12
CA SER A 183 -19.42 14.63 -2.28
C SER A 183 -19.77 13.97 -3.62
N TYR A 184 -20.00 12.64 -3.63
CA TYR A 184 -20.43 11.89 -4.80
C TYR A 184 -21.94 11.76 -4.85
N ARG A 185 -22.55 12.23 -5.95
CA ARG A 185 -23.99 12.09 -6.22
C ARG A 185 -24.34 10.85 -7.02
N CYS A 186 -23.33 10.21 -7.59
CA CYS A 186 -23.38 8.98 -8.36
C CYS A 186 -22.03 8.30 -8.22
N LEU A 187 -21.94 6.96 -8.38
CA LEU A 187 -20.73 6.16 -8.25
C LEU A 187 -20.06 6.27 -6.86
N GLU A 188 -20.81 6.61 -5.83
CA GLU A 188 -20.36 6.64 -4.44
C GLU A 188 -19.93 5.24 -3.93
N ASP A 189 -20.53 4.20 -4.50
CA ASP A 189 -20.20 2.81 -4.27
C ASP A 189 -18.86 2.41 -4.91
N TRP A 190 -18.62 2.86 -6.14
CA TRP A 190 -17.34 2.64 -6.82
C TRP A 190 -16.19 3.36 -6.11
N GLU A 191 -16.44 4.59 -5.65
CA GLU A 191 -15.48 5.36 -4.85
C GLU A 191 -15.13 4.63 -3.54
N LEU A 192 -16.15 4.13 -2.82
CA LEU A 192 -15.94 3.33 -1.61
C LEU A 192 -15.19 2.04 -1.91
N ALA A 193 -15.57 1.31 -2.96
CA ALA A 193 -14.90 0.07 -3.37
C ALA A 193 -13.40 0.29 -3.67
N LEU A 194 -13.03 1.43 -4.29
CA LEU A 194 -11.63 1.79 -4.54
C LEU A 194 -10.83 2.02 -3.25
N ARG A 195 -11.43 2.65 -2.21
CA ARG A 195 -10.78 2.81 -0.90
C ARG A 195 -10.65 1.48 -0.18
N LEU A 196 -11.71 0.67 -0.17
CA LEU A 196 -11.69 -0.66 0.42
C LEU A 196 -10.62 -1.56 -0.25
N ALA A 197 -10.53 -1.54 -1.60
CA ALA A 197 -9.57 -2.35 -2.34
C ALA A 197 -8.11 -1.90 -2.17
N ALA A 198 -7.88 -0.63 -1.80
CA ALA A 198 -6.55 -0.15 -1.44
C ALA A 198 -6.06 -0.74 -0.11
N ALA A 199 -6.97 -0.97 0.84
CA ALA A 199 -6.65 -1.39 2.20
C ALA A 199 -6.86 -2.89 2.45
N GLY A 200 -7.92 -3.50 1.85
CA GLY A 200 -8.35 -4.87 2.12
C GLY A 200 -8.14 -5.86 0.97
N ASN A 201 -8.41 -7.13 1.24
CA ASN A 201 -8.40 -8.21 0.28
C ASN A 201 -9.83 -8.59 -0.11
N PHE A 202 -10.10 -8.67 -1.41
CA PHE A 202 -11.39 -8.99 -1.98
C PHE A 202 -11.48 -10.46 -2.42
N LEU A 203 -12.65 -11.04 -2.23
CA LEU A 203 -13.00 -12.35 -2.77
C LEU A 203 -14.17 -12.21 -3.74
N HIS A 204 -14.10 -12.85 -4.89
CA HIS A 204 -15.17 -12.88 -5.87
C HIS A 204 -15.91 -14.22 -5.84
N VAL A 205 -17.25 -14.18 -5.88
CA VAL A 205 -18.08 -15.35 -6.10
C VAL A 205 -18.58 -15.29 -7.54
N PRO A 206 -18.12 -16.17 -8.45
CA PRO A 206 -18.45 -16.14 -9.87
C PRO A 206 -19.85 -16.70 -10.14
N LYS A 207 -20.84 -16.08 -9.50
CA LYS A 207 -22.27 -16.45 -9.62
C LYS A 207 -23.12 -15.19 -9.45
N ALA A 208 -24.08 -15.02 -10.33
CA ALA A 208 -25.07 -13.95 -10.17
C ALA A 208 -25.97 -14.26 -8.95
N LEU A 209 -25.85 -13.43 -7.92
CA LEU A 209 -26.57 -13.57 -6.66
C LEU A 209 -27.52 -12.40 -6.36
N VAL A 210 -27.55 -11.41 -7.26
CA VAL A 210 -28.38 -10.22 -7.19
C VAL A 210 -29.03 -9.99 -8.56
N GLN A 211 -30.29 -9.54 -8.55
CA GLN A 211 -30.97 -8.98 -9.71
C GLN A 211 -31.09 -7.47 -9.50
N ALA A 212 -30.32 -6.70 -10.25
CA ALA A 212 -30.29 -5.24 -10.17
C ALA A 212 -31.26 -4.64 -11.20
N TYR A 213 -32.15 -3.79 -10.75
CA TYR A 213 -33.19 -3.18 -11.58
C TYR A 213 -33.01 -1.68 -11.68
N SER A 214 -32.86 -1.19 -12.91
CA SER A 214 -32.75 0.23 -13.22
C SER A 214 -33.89 0.71 -14.12
N THR A 215 -34.12 2.01 -14.09
CA THR A 215 -35.06 2.71 -14.97
C THR A 215 -34.40 3.92 -15.57
N ASP A 216 -34.90 4.42 -16.70
CA ASP A 216 -34.37 5.63 -17.38
C ASP A 216 -34.42 6.90 -16.52
N SER A 217 -35.20 6.90 -15.44
CA SER A 217 -35.33 8.03 -14.50
C SER A 217 -34.51 7.85 -13.20
N GLY A 218 -33.69 6.82 -13.10
CA GLY A 218 -32.85 6.55 -11.93
C GLY A 218 -31.70 7.56 -11.79
N VAL A 219 -31.13 7.66 -10.57
CA VAL A 219 -29.94 8.52 -10.31
C VAL A 219 -28.74 8.08 -11.17
N SER A 220 -28.56 6.77 -11.34
CA SER A 220 -27.53 6.16 -12.18
C SER A 220 -27.69 6.47 -13.68
N SER A 221 -28.88 6.88 -14.13
CA SER A 221 -29.17 7.29 -15.51
C SER A 221 -28.85 8.77 -15.78
N ASN A 222 -28.50 9.55 -14.75
CA ASN A 222 -28.11 10.96 -14.89
C ASN A 222 -26.67 11.10 -15.38
N LEU A 223 -26.51 11.36 -16.68
CA LEU A 223 -25.20 11.46 -17.32
C LEU A 223 -24.32 12.57 -16.73
N GLU A 224 -24.88 13.69 -16.30
CA GLU A 224 -24.09 14.79 -15.70
C GLU A 224 -23.45 14.33 -14.38
N TYR A 225 -24.22 13.68 -13.51
CA TYR A 225 -23.70 13.14 -12.24
C TYR A 225 -22.69 12.02 -12.47
N TYR A 226 -22.94 11.16 -13.47
CA TYR A 226 -22.03 10.09 -13.84
C TYR A 226 -20.65 10.63 -14.27
N PHE A 227 -20.63 11.60 -15.19
CA PHE A 227 -19.37 12.13 -15.70
C PHE A 227 -18.65 13.03 -14.68
N ASP A 228 -19.38 13.83 -13.88
CA ASP A 228 -18.79 14.55 -12.73
C ASP A 228 -18.08 13.57 -11.79
N ALA A 229 -18.73 12.47 -11.42
CA ALA A 229 -18.14 11.46 -10.57
C ALA A 229 -16.94 10.76 -11.22
N ARG A 230 -17.00 10.41 -12.52
CA ARG A 230 -15.89 9.79 -13.26
C ARG A 230 -14.67 10.72 -13.35
N CYS A 231 -14.86 11.99 -13.61
CA CYS A 231 -13.77 12.97 -13.63
C CYS A 231 -13.18 13.16 -12.22
N LYS A 232 -14.01 13.22 -11.17
CA LYS A 232 -13.54 13.27 -9.79
C LYS A 232 -12.74 12.02 -9.40
N LEU A 233 -13.19 10.82 -9.77
CA LEU A 233 -12.46 9.58 -9.56
C LEU A 233 -11.11 9.60 -10.28
N LEU A 234 -11.09 9.98 -11.57
CA LEU A 234 -9.85 10.09 -12.32
C LEU A 234 -8.89 11.11 -11.70
N ALA A 235 -9.37 12.28 -11.31
CA ALA A 235 -8.58 13.31 -10.63
C ALA A 235 -7.98 12.78 -9.30
N LYS A 236 -8.82 12.13 -8.47
CA LYS A 236 -8.42 11.57 -7.17
C LYS A 236 -7.35 10.47 -7.30
N TYR A 237 -7.49 9.60 -8.28
CA TYR A 237 -6.63 8.43 -8.47
C TYR A 237 -5.65 8.56 -9.66
N ARG A 238 -5.56 9.76 -10.27
CA ARG A 238 -4.71 10.03 -11.44
C ARG A 238 -3.28 9.50 -11.27
N ASN A 239 -2.69 9.73 -10.12
CA ASN A 239 -1.31 9.33 -9.84
C ASN A 239 -1.13 7.81 -9.81
N ILE A 240 -2.13 7.09 -9.33
CA ILE A 240 -2.12 5.62 -9.33
C ILE A 240 -2.28 5.12 -10.76
N CYS A 241 -3.20 5.72 -11.54
CA CYS A 241 -3.39 5.39 -12.95
C CYS A 241 -2.14 5.65 -13.78
N ASP A 242 -1.47 6.78 -13.55
CA ASP A 242 -0.25 7.19 -14.25
C ASP A 242 0.91 6.23 -13.95
N ARG A 243 1.17 5.96 -12.67
CA ARG A 243 2.19 4.97 -12.24
C ARG A 243 1.94 3.57 -12.78
N ALA A 244 0.69 3.14 -12.82
CA ALA A 244 0.29 1.85 -13.36
C ALA A 244 0.30 1.81 -14.90
N GLY A 245 0.49 2.96 -15.59
CA GLY A 245 0.47 3.06 -17.05
C GLY A 245 -0.93 2.86 -17.65
N ILE A 246 -2.00 3.11 -16.86
CA ILE A 246 -3.41 2.94 -17.29
C ILE A 246 -4.15 4.28 -17.43
N LEU A 247 -3.48 5.41 -17.20
CA LEU A 247 -4.12 6.73 -17.22
C LEU A 247 -4.81 7.02 -18.56
N GLU A 248 -4.12 6.75 -19.68
CA GLU A 248 -4.68 6.95 -21.03
C GLU A 248 -5.85 6.02 -21.30
N ASP A 249 -5.81 4.77 -20.81
CA ASP A 249 -6.90 3.81 -21.02
C ASP A 249 -8.16 4.22 -20.26
N VAL A 250 -8.01 4.65 -19.00
CA VAL A 250 -9.12 5.16 -18.19
C VAL A 250 -9.70 6.46 -18.79
N ALA A 251 -8.83 7.37 -19.22
CA ALA A 251 -9.26 8.62 -19.88
C ALA A 251 -10.00 8.32 -21.20
N ARG A 252 -9.48 7.39 -21.99
CA ARG A 252 -10.10 6.96 -23.26
C ARG A 252 -11.47 6.33 -23.03
N ASP A 253 -11.66 5.52 -21.99
CA ASP A 253 -12.96 4.96 -21.62
C ASP A 253 -13.97 6.06 -21.31
N ILE A 254 -13.57 7.07 -20.52
CA ILE A 254 -14.40 8.24 -20.19
C ILE A 254 -14.76 9.01 -21.47
N MET A 255 -13.77 9.30 -22.35
CA MET A 255 -13.98 10.03 -23.60
C MET A 255 -14.92 9.29 -24.56
N ASN A 256 -14.71 8.00 -24.77
CA ASN A 256 -15.55 7.20 -25.66
C ASN A 256 -17.01 7.24 -25.21
N ARG A 257 -17.25 6.99 -23.92
CA ARG A 257 -18.61 7.04 -23.38
C ARG A 257 -19.21 8.45 -23.44
N ALA A 258 -18.40 9.50 -23.25
CA ALA A 258 -18.87 10.88 -23.38
C ALA A 258 -19.21 11.24 -24.82
N MET A 259 -18.48 10.72 -25.81
CA MET A 259 -18.80 10.89 -27.25
C MET A 259 -20.11 10.18 -27.58
N ASP A 260 -20.29 8.92 -27.17
CA ASP A 260 -21.48 8.12 -27.45
C ASP A 260 -22.76 8.72 -26.82
N THR A 261 -22.63 9.44 -25.74
CA THR A 261 -23.74 10.06 -24.98
C THR A 261 -23.91 11.55 -25.23
N GLY A 262 -23.05 12.18 -26.08
CA GLY A 262 -23.08 13.61 -26.34
C GLY A 262 -22.63 14.51 -25.20
N MET A 263 -21.89 13.97 -24.21
CA MET A 263 -21.42 14.70 -23.03
C MET A 263 -20.01 15.28 -23.17
N MET A 264 -19.33 15.01 -24.30
CA MET A 264 -17.91 15.38 -24.47
C MET A 264 -17.65 16.89 -24.32
N GLU A 265 -18.51 17.74 -24.84
CA GLU A 265 -18.37 19.21 -24.72
C GLU A 265 -18.41 19.69 -23.27
N LYS A 266 -19.17 18.99 -22.39
CA LYS A 266 -19.32 19.35 -20.97
C LYS A 266 -18.13 18.94 -20.11
N ILE A 267 -17.41 17.87 -20.48
CA ILE A 267 -16.32 17.31 -19.67
C ILE A 267 -14.93 17.59 -20.23
N ALA A 268 -14.84 18.16 -21.45
CA ALA A 268 -13.57 18.35 -22.14
C ALA A 268 -12.57 19.18 -21.33
N ASP A 269 -13.04 20.28 -20.73
CA ASP A 269 -12.19 21.17 -19.94
C ASP A 269 -11.71 20.49 -18.65
N ASP A 270 -12.60 19.81 -17.92
CA ASP A 270 -12.26 19.09 -16.68
C ASP A 270 -11.28 17.94 -16.96
N LEU A 271 -11.58 17.15 -18.00
CA LEU A 271 -10.73 16.04 -18.40
C LEU A 271 -9.36 16.53 -18.92
N GLY A 272 -9.35 17.60 -19.72
CA GLY A 272 -8.14 18.28 -20.19
C GLY A 272 -7.28 18.73 -19.02
N ALA A 273 -7.86 19.44 -18.04
CA ALA A 273 -7.15 19.90 -16.86
C ALA A 273 -6.56 18.74 -16.01
N ILE A 274 -7.25 17.58 -15.94
CA ILE A 274 -6.73 16.40 -15.26
C ILE A 274 -5.53 15.80 -16.02
N LEU A 275 -5.60 15.76 -17.34
CA LEU A 275 -4.56 15.15 -18.17
C LEU A 275 -3.35 16.08 -18.38
N GLU A 276 -3.57 17.40 -18.42
CA GLU A 276 -2.54 18.42 -18.61
C GLU A 276 -1.78 18.78 -17.34
N GLN A 277 -2.06 18.16 -16.21
CA GLN A 277 -1.24 18.38 -15.02
C GLN A 277 0.23 18.12 -15.35
N PRO A 278 1.16 18.99 -14.94
CA PRO A 278 2.57 18.83 -15.25
C PRO A 278 3.07 17.45 -14.79
N GLU A 279 3.84 16.79 -15.64
CA GLU A 279 4.48 15.52 -15.31
C GLU A 279 5.45 15.76 -14.17
N ILE A 280 5.16 15.21 -13.00
CA ILE A 280 6.14 15.18 -11.92
C ILE A 280 7.19 14.14 -12.25
N LYS A 281 8.43 14.60 -12.47
CA LYS A 281 9.55 13.73 -12.81
C LYS A 281 10.13 13.03 -11.60
N VAL A 282 10.28 13.77 -10.50
CA VAL A 282 10.93 13.28 -9.28
C VAL A 282 10.10 13.62 -8.05
N THR A 283 9.87 12.63 -7.18
CA THR A 283 9.35 12.83 -5.83
C THR A 283 10.49 12.69 -4.83
N ILE A 284 10.66 13.67 -3.94
CA ILE A 284 11.56 13.63 -2.80
C ILE A 284 10.74 13.34 -1.55
N ILE A 285 11.04 12.23 -0.87
CA ILE A 285 10.36 11.84 0.38
C ILE A 285 11.26 12.20 1.55
N MET A 286 10.74 13.00 2.49
CA MET A 286 11.48 13.48 3.66
C MET A 286 10.72 13.16 4.95
N PRO A 287 11.18 12.17 5.75
CA PRO A 287 10.69 12.01 7.12
C PRO A 287 11.31 13.09 8.01
N VAL A 288 10.52 13.68 8.91
CA VAL A 288 10.96 14.77 9.80
C VAL A 288 10.53 14.45 11.23
N HIS A 289 11.47 14.50 12.18
CA HIS A 289 11.17 14.43 13.61
C HIS A 289 12.18 15.24 14.40
N ASN A 290 11.71 16.33 15.05
CA ASN A 290 12.54 17.22 15.88
C ASN A 290 13.85 17.67 15.17
N SER A 291 13.73 18.07 13.89
CA SER A 291 14.87 18.34 13.01
C SER A 291 15.14 19.83 12.78
N MET A 292 14.51 20.73 13.56
CA MET A 292 14.59 22.19 13.33
C MET A 292 16.02 22.69 13.15
N ARG A 293 16.99 22.08 13.79
CA ARG A 293 18.41 22.46 13.71
C ARG A 293 18.99 22.33 12.28
N TYR A 294 18.57 21.32 11.52
CA TYR A 294 19.15 20.95 10.23
C TYR A 294 18.17 21.09 9.06
N LEU A 295 16.88 21.10 9.36
CA LEU A 295 15.79 21.08 8.38
C LEU A 295 15.88 22.21 7.35
N GLY A 296 16.40 23.40 7.76
CA GLY A 296 16.58 24.54 6.86
C GLY A 296 17.57 24.25 5.73
N GLU A 297 18.68 23.55 6.01
CA GLU A 297 19.68 23.19 4.99
C GLU A 297 19.14 22.10 4.07
N ALA A 298 18.48 21.08 4.63
CA ALA A 298 17.85 20.01 3.87
C ALA A 298 16.83 20.56 2.86
N LEU A 299 15.91 21.41 3.29
CA LEU A 299 14.89 22.02 2.43
C LEU A 299 15.50 23.00 1.42
N SER A 300 16.54 23.75 1.80
CA SER A 300 17.27 24.62 0.87
C SER A 300 17.93 23.81 -0.24
N SER A 301 18.45 22.61 0.04
CA SER A 301 19.03 21.74 -0.98
C SER A 301 18.02 21.26 -2.02
N ILE A 302 16.76 21.13 -1.62
CA ILE A 302 15.65 20.84 -2.54
C ILE A 302 15.32 22.06 -3.40
N ASP A 303 15.26 23.25 -2.78
CA ASP A 303 14.95 24.49 -3.49
C ASP A 303 16.05 24.90 -4.47
N LEU A 304 17.27 24.50 -4.22
CA LEU A 304 18.43 24.77 -5.07
C LEU A 304 18.62 23.74 -6.22
N GLN A 305 17.74 22.72 -6.35
CA GLN A 305 17.85 21.75 -7.45
C GLN A 305 17.80 22.45 -8.82
N THR A 306 18.63 22.00 -9.76
CA THR A 306 18.68 22.53 -11.14
C THR A 306 17.47 22.15 -11.97
N MET A 307 16.81 21.03 -11.64
CA MET A 307 15.53 20.65 -12.25
C MET A 307 14.46 21.70 -11.99
N ASP A 308 13.63 22.02 -12.99
CA ASP A 308 12.48 22.90 -12.82
C ASP A 308 11.58 22.38 -11.67
N LYS A 309 11.29 23.25 -10.72
CA LYS A 309 10.52 22.91 -9.50
C LYS A 309 9.15 22.34 -9.82
N LYS A 310 8.54 22.74 -10.95
CA LYS A 310 7.26 22.19 -11.42
C LYS A 310 7.31 20.69 -11.72
N ASN A 311 8.52 20.14 -11.93
CA ASN A 311 8.75 18.72 -12.14
C ASN A 311 9.13 17.97 -10.85
N ILE A 312 9.21 18.68 -9.71
CA ILE A 312 9.59 18.12 -8.40
C ILE A 312 8.37 18.13 -7.48
N GLN A 313 8.10 16.98 -6.88
CA GLN A 313 7.21 16.86 -5.74
C GLN A 313 8.03 16.62 -4.48
N VAL A 314 7.68 17.30 -3.40
CA VAL A 314 8.20 17.03 -2.05
C VAL A 314 7.08 16.43 -1.21
N ILE A 315 7.35 15.33 -0.53
CA ILE A 315 6.44 14.77 0.48
C ILE A 315 7.19 14.79 1.80
N ALA A 316 6.86 15.74 2.67
CA ALA A 316 7.44 15.85 4.00
C ALA A 316 6.44 15.30 5.03
N VAL A 317 6.90 14.33 5.82
CA VAL A 317 6.09 13.67 6.85
C VAL A 317 6.67 14.01 8.21
N ASP A 318 5.98 14.86 8.95
CA ASP A 318 6.31 15.21 10.33
C ASP A 318 5.81 14.10 11.27
N ASP A 319 6.74 13.35 11.85
CA ASP A 319 6.47 12.22 12.74
C ASP A 319 6.30 12.68 14.20
N ALA A 320 5.25 13.49 14.45
CA ALA A 320 4.91 14.06 15.75
C ALA A 320 6.05 14.86 16.39
N SER A 321 6.63 15.82 15.64
CA SER A 321 7.64 16.74 16.19
C SER A 321 7.09 17.60 17.31
N THR A 322 7.92 17.89 18.31
CA THR A 322 7.62 18.75 19.46
C THR A 322 8.38 20.08 19.44
N ASP A 323 9.29 20.24 18.46
CA ASP A 323 10.01 21.49 18.18
C ASP A 323 9.31 22.30 17.07
N ALA A 324 9.96 23.33 16.54
CA ALA A 324 9.41 24.19 15.49
C ALA A 324 9.49 23.59 14.07
N SER A 325 9.78 22.31 13.90
CA SER A 325 9.90 21.65 12.58
C SER A 325 8.62 21.75 11.77
N ARG A 326 7.45 21.57 12.42
CA ARG A 326 6.13 21.61 11.78
C ARG A 326 5.80 22.97 11.19
N GLU A 327 6.01 24.04 11.96
CA GLU A 327 5.79 25.41 11.54
C GLU A 327 6.77 25.79 10.41
N PHE A 328 7.99 25.31 10.48
CA PHE A 328 8.99 25.56 9.45
C PHE A 328 8.63 24.88 8.12
N LEU A 329 8.15 23.63 8.14
CA LEU A 329 7.63 22.93 6.96
C LEU A 329 6.44 23.69 6.34
N GLN A 330 5.51 24.19 7.14
CA GLN A 330 4.37 24.98 6.63
C GLN A 330 4.84 26.29 5.98
N SER A 331 5.84 26.95 6.57
CA SER A 331 6.43 28.16 6.00
C SER A 331 7.12 27.87 4.66
N PHE A 332 7.92 26.82 4.58
CA PHE A 332 8.56 26.39 3.34
C PHE A 332 7.53 26.05 2.26
N ALA A 333 6.49 25.29 2.60
CA ALA A 333 5.44 24.91 1.67
C ALA A 333 4.73 26.11 1.04
N SER A 334 4.62 27.22 1.74
CA SER A 334 4.00 28.45 1.22
C SER A 334 4.87 29.19 0.19
N GLN A 335 6.15 28.87 0.06
CA GLN A 335 7.13 29.56 -0.78
C GLN A 335 7.69 28.67 -1.90
N PHE A 336 7.58 27.34 -1.75
CA PHE A 336 8.13 26.40 -2.73
C PHE A 336 7.32 26.42 -4.03
N GLU A 337 7.98 26.61 -5.17
CA GLU A 337 7.32 26.71 -6.49
C GLU A 337 6.89 25.35 -7.07
N GLY A 338 7.38 24.26 -6.52
CA GLY A 338 7.01 22.89 -6.90
C GLY A 338 5.79 22.38 -6.14
N GLU A 339 5.48 21.11 -6.34
CA GLU A 339 4.42 20.46 -5.57
C GLU A 339 4.94 20.02 -4.18
N ILE A 340 4.23 20.36 -3.12
CA ILE A 340 4.56 19.90 -1.77
C ILE A 340 3.34 19.31 -1.08
N LYS A 341 3.49 18.13 -0.50
CA LYS A 341 2.54 17.46 0.37
C LYS A 341 3.11 17.40 1.78
N LEU A 342 2.42 18.00 2.74
CA LEU A 342 2.73 17.87 4.16
C LEU A 342 1.79 16.84 4.80
N ILE A 343 2.36 15.93 5.58
CA ILE A 343 1.64 14.95 6.38
C ILE A 343 2.08 15.15 7.83
N PHE A 344 1.14 15.30 8.76
CA PHE A 344 1.40 15.48 10.17
C PHE A 344 0.84 14.31 10.95
N ARG A 345 1.72 13.49 11.52
CA ARG A 345 1.33 12.38 12.37
C ARG A 345 0.99 12.88 13.78
N GLU A 346 0.10 12.18 14.46
CA GLU A 346 -0.26 12.47 15.85
C GLU A 346 0.68 11.77 16.84
N GLU A 347 1.22 10.62 16.47
CA GLU A 347 2.14 9.82 17.28
C GLU A 347 3.41 9.49 16.50
N ASN A 348 4.53 9.41 17.23
CA ASN A 348 5.81 9.03 16.65
C ASN A 348 5.82 7.52 16.30
N GLY A 349 5.87 7.22 15.02
CA GLY A 349 5.97 5.85 14.48
C GLY A 349 7.37 5.50 13.96
N ARG A 350 8.34 6.38 14.15
CA ARG A 350 9.69 6.33 13.60
C ARG A 350 9.72 6.50 12.07
N GLN A 351 10.94 6.56 11.53
CA GLN A 351 11.21 6.89 10.12
C GLN A 351 10.51 5.95 9.14
N GLY A 352 10.45 4.64 9.44
CA GLY A 352 9.80 3.64 8.59
C GLY A 352 8.31 3.94 8.37
N ALA A 353 7.58 4.24 9.44
CA ALA A 353 6.16 4.58 9.37
C ALA A 353 5.93 5.90 8.61
N ALA A 354 6.76 6.93 8.86
CA ALA A 354 6.68 8.20 8.14
C ALA A 354 6.93 8.02 6.63
N ARG A 355 7.91 7.19 6.24
CA ARG A 355 8.16 6.90 4.82
C ARG A 355 7.02 6.11 4.19
N ASN A 356 6.42 5.14 4.91
CA ASN A 356 5.27 4.38 4.42
C ASN A 356 4.07 5.28 4.14
N ASP A 357 3.76 6.24 5.02
CA ASP A 357 2.68 7.21 4.81
C ASP A 357 2.89 8.03 3.53
N ALA A 358 4.15 8.35 3.19
CA ALA A 358 4.47 9.10 1.98
C ALA A 358 4.26 8.30 0.69
N LEU A 359 4.49 6.98 0.69
CA LEU A 359 4.52 6.16 -0.53
C LEU A 359 3.21 6.23 -1.33
N SER A 360 2.06 6.35 -0.65
CA SER A 360 0.75 6.45 -1.29
C SER A 360 0.52 7.76 -2.07
N TYR A 361 1.30 8.81 -1.76
CA TYR A 361 1.20 10.14 -2.37
C TYR A 361 2.25 10.42 -3.45
N VAL A 362 3.17 9.47 -3.71
CA VAL A 362 4.22 9.62 -4.73
C VAL A 362 3.60 9.82 -6.11
N ARG A 363 3.95 10.92 -6.80
CA ARG A 363 3.51 11.26 -8.16
C ARG A 363 4.63 11.19 -9.18
N GLY A 364 5.88 11.38 -8.73
CA GLY A 364 7.03 11.38 -9.61
C GLY A 364 7.23 10.06 -10.33
N LYS A 365 7.66 10.12 -11.57
CA LYS A 365 8.07 8.94 -12.36
C LYS A 365 9.19 8.17 -11.64
N TYR A 366 10.04 8.91 -10.94
CA TYR A 366 11.07 8.40 -10.05
C TYR A 366 10.93 9.01 -8.66
N MET A 367 11.54 8.36 -7.66
CA MET A 367 11.56 8.85 -6.30
C MET A 367 12.91 8.67 -5.64
N ILE A 368 13.22 9.54 -4.67
CA ILE A 368 14.41 9.54 -3.85
C ILE A 368 14.03 9.89 -2.41
N PHE A 369 14.78 9.36 -1.45
CA PHE A 369 14.62 9.71 -0.03
C PHE A 369 15.68 10.72 0.38
N LEU A 370 15.32 11.65 1.24
CA LEU A 370 16.21 12.61 1.87
C LEU A 370 15.89 12.70 3.36
N ASP A 371 16.82 12.34 4.21
CA ASP A 371 16.66 12.49 5.65
C ASP A 371 16.76 13.99 6.03
N SER A 372 16.03 14.42 7.05
CA SER A 372 15.83 15.83 7.39
C SER A 372 17.09 16.55 7.94
N ASP A 373 18.17 15.83 8.15
CA ASP A 373 19.49 16.31 8.57
C ASP A 373 20.54 16.22 7.46
N ASP A 374 20.20 15.62 6.31
CA ASP A 374 21.08 15.47 5.15
C ASP A 374 20.86 16.55 4.09
N VAL A 375 21.74 16.59 3.09
CA VAL A 375 21.72 17.60 2.01
C VAL A 375 21.89 16.92 0.66
N LEU A 376 21.03 17.23 -0.31
CA LEU A 376 21.18 16.82 -1.71
C LEU A 376 22.19 17.73 -2.45
N THR A 377 22.95 17.15 -3.38
CA THR A 377 23.67 17.97 -4.35
C THR A 377 22.67 18.64 -5.30
N LYS A 378 23.01 19.83 -5.79
CA LYS A 378 22.07 20.70 -6.53
C LYS A 378 21.56 20.17 -7.87
N ASP A 379 22.25 19.20 -8.46
CA ASP A 379 21.92 18.62 -9.76
C ASP A 379 21.42 17.17 -9.68
N THR A 380 21.25 16.65 -8.46
CA THR A 380 20.80 15.27 -8.20
C THR A 380 19.56 14.89 -9.00
N CYS A 381 18.49 15.67 -8.90
CA CYS A 381 17.22 15.33 -9.57
C CYS A 381 17.36 15.31 -11.09
N GLU A 382 18.04 16.31 -11.67
CA GLU A 382 18.18 16.42 -13.12
C GLU A 382 19.06 15.32 -13.69
N VAL A 383 20.26 15.11 -13.11
CA VAL A 383 21.22 14.11 -13.60
C VAL A 383 20.69 12.70 -13.47
N LEU A 384 20.11 12.35 -12.33
CA LEU A 384 19.57 11.00 -12.13
C LEU A 384 18.35 10.73 -13.01
N TYR A 385 17.48 11.72 -13.20
CA TYR A 385 16.34 11.58 -14.10
C TYR A 385 16.80 11.34 -15.54
N GLN A 386 17.75 12.14 -16.05
CA GLN A 386 18.28 11.98 -17.40
C GLN A 386 18.95 10.62 -17.59
N LEU A 387 19.79 10.20 -16.64
CA LEU A 387 20.46 8.90 -16.69
C LEU A 387 19.44 7.74 -16.69
N ALA A 388 18.42 7.83 -15.84
CA ALA A 388 17.38 6.81 -15.73
C ALA A 388 16.55 6.69 -17.02
N GLU A 389 16.18 7.82 -17.63
CA GLU A 389 15.40 7.83 -18.88
C GLU A 389 16.21 7.33 -20.07
N GLN A 390 17.45 7.81 -20.22
CA GLN A 390 18.34 7.40 -21.35
C GLN A 390 18.61 5.89 -21.36
N ASN A 391 18.70 5.27 -20.18
CA ASN A 391 19.06 3.86 -20.05
C ASN A 391 17.86 2.99 -19.60
N HIS A 392 16.66 3.55 -19.48
CA HIS A 392 15.45 2.86 -19.02
C HIS A 392 15.65 2.13 -17.68
N LEU A 393 16.30 2.81 -16.71
CA LEU A 393 16.67 2.21 -15.43
C LEU A 393 15.47 2.10 -14.50
N ASP A 394 15.48 1.05 -13.71
CA ASP A 394 14.55 0.84 -12.62
C ASP A 394 15.10 1.34 -11.29
N LEU A 395 16.44 1.28 -11.15
CA LEU A 395 17.15 1.65 -9.93
C LEU A 395 18.53 2.21 -10.28
N ILE A 396 18.92 3.29 -9.57
CA ILE A 396 20.30 3.78 -9.57
C ILE A 396 20.79 3.78 -8.13
N GLN A 397 21.95 3.17 -7.86
CA GLN A 397 22.65 3.35 -6.60
C GLN A 397 23.74 4.39 -6.76
N CYS A 398 23.77 5.38 -5.88
CA CYS A 398 24.64 6.54 -5.92
C CYS A 398 25.70 6.51 -4.80
N ALA A 399 26.75 7.29 -4.97
CA ALA A 399 27.71 7.57 -3.92
C ALA A 399 27.18 8.66 -2.95
N HIS A 400 27.82 8.75 -1.79
CA HIS A 400 27.58 9.79 -0.80
C HIS A 400 28.90 10.23 -0.15
N VAL A 401 28.84 11.35 0.53
CA VAL A 401 29.97 11.86 1.34
C VAL A 401 29.47 12.17 2.75
N ASN A 402 30.16 11.65 3.74
CA ASN A 402 29.92 11.99 5.13
C ASN A 402 30.57 13.34 5.47
N PHE A 403 29.87 14.20 6.21
CA PHE A 403 30.41 15.49 6.65
C PHE A 403 30.05 15.81 8.10
N ILE A 404 30.87 16.63 8.75
CA ILE A 404 30.67 17.11 10.13
C ILE A 404 30.68 18.62 10.06
N ASP A 405 29.54 19.28 10.28
CA ASP A 405 29.34 20.74 10.46
C ASP A 405 30.41 21.68 9.82
N ALA A 406 30.88 21.37 8.62
CA ALA A 406 31.85 22.15 7.89
C ALA A 406 31.28 22.56 6.53
N GLU A 407 31.74 23.69 6.00
CA GLU A 407 31.31 24.23 4.71
C GLU A 407 31.27 23.16 3.63
N HIS A 408 30.09 22.97 3.03
CA HIS A 408 29.90 22.06 1.90
C HIS A 408 30.77 22.55 0.72
N THR A 409 31.64 21.71 0.23
CA THR A 409 32.33 22.01 -1.03
C THR A 409 31.34 21.76 -2.19
N GLU A 410 30.95 22.82 -2.86
CA GLU A 410 29.98 22.84 -3.98
C GLU A 410 30.42 22.08 -5.25
N LYS A 411 31.52 21.36 -5.23
CA LYS A 411 32.02 20.64 -6.39
C LYS A 411 31.63 19.18 -6.33
N VAL A 412 30.53 18.87 -6.95
CA VAL A 412 30.27 17.54 -7.48
C VAL A 412 31.03 17.48 -8.82
N GLU A 413 32.14 16.75 -8.88
CA GLU A 413 32.66 16.31 -10.16
C GLU A 413 31.69 15.33 -10.77
N ALA A 414 31.42 15.44 -12.08
CA ALA A 414 30.54 14.50 -12.76
C ALA A 414 31.10 13.09 -12.57
N GLY A 415 30.38 12.29 -11.76
CA GLY A 415 30.78 10.93 -11.47
C GLY A 415 30.69 10.04 -12.71
N GLU A 416 31.44 8.99 -12.74
CA GLU A 416 31.44 8.01 -13.83
C GLU A 416 30.36 6.94 -13.59
N LEU A 417 29.82 6.41 -14.68
CA LEU A 417 28.96 5.23 -14.64
C LEU A 417 29.85 4.01 -14.36
N MET A 418 29.81 3.50 -13.11
CA MET A 418 30.62 2.37 -12.69
C MET A 418 30.11 1.02 -13.23
N GLY A 419 28.81 0.91 -13.48
CA GLY A 419 28.20 -0.28 -14.04
C GLY A 419 26.75 -0.09 -14.46
N LEU A 420 26.42 -0.62 -15.63
CA LEU A 420 25.05 -0.77 -16.11
C LEU A 420 24.75 -2.26 -16.20
N LEU A 421 23.75 -2.72 -15.47
CA LEU A 421 23.37 -4.12 -15.38
C LEU A 421 21.99 -4.33 -15.98
N ASP A 422 21.88 -5.24 -16.93
CA ASP A 422 20.60 -5.78 -17.42
C ASP A 422 20.41 -7.15 -16.76
N LEU A 423 19.49 -7.20 -15.81
CA LEU A 423 19.18 -8.35 -14.96
C LEU A 423 18.00 -9.17 -15.50
N SER A 424 17.69 -9.02 -16.79
CA SER A 424 16.69 -9.87 -17.47
C SER A 424 17.16 -11.32 -17.63
N ASP A 425 18.48 -11.55 -17.60
CA ASP A 425 19.06 -12.88 -17.50
C ASP A 425 19.00 -13.39 -16.04
N PRO A 426 18.30 -14.50 -15.76
CA PRO A 426 18.18 -15.05 -14.41
C PRO A 426 19.53 -15.38 -13.74
N GLU A 427 20.54 -15.82 -14.48
CA GLU A 427 21.85 -16.16 -13.89
C GLU A 427 22.63 -14.89 -13.47
N LEU A 428 22.58 -13.84 -14.28
CA LEU A 428 23.13 -12.54 -13.88
C LEU A 428 22.38 -11.97 -12.68
N LYS A 429 21.07 -12.18 -12.62
CA LYS A 429 20.24 -11.76 -11.48
C LYS A 429 20.63 -12.48 -10.19
N LYS A 430 20.85 -13.80 -10.24
CA LYS A 430 21.32 -14.59 -9.10
C LYS A 430 22.69 -14.09 -8.61
N GLU A 431 23.63 -13.85 -9.53
CA GLU A 431 24.94 -13.31 -9.17
C GLU A 431 24.82 -11.92 -8.53
N PHE A 432 23.98 -11.06 -9.08
CA PHE A 432 23.70 -9.72 -8.53
C PHE A 432 23.20 -9.80 -7.08
N LEU A 433 22.23 -10.66 -6.81
CA LEU A 433 21.65 -10.87 -5.48
C LEU A 433 22.68 -11.48 -4.51
N ALA A 434 23.36 -12.54 -4.93
CA ALA A 434 24.33 -13.25 -4.08
C ALA A 434 25.54 -12.40 -3.71
N ARG A 435 25.99 -11.52 -4.62
CA ARG A 435 27.11 -10.59 -4.35
C ARG A 435 26.70 -9.32 -3.63
N GLN A 436 25.40 -9.08 -3.44
CA GLN A 436 24.88 -7.84 -2.86
C GLN A 436 25.49 -6.58 -3.50
N ILE A 437 25.56 -6.56 -4.85
CA ILE A 437 26.16 -5.47 -5.64
C ILE A 437 25.49 -4.12 -5.30
N VAL A 438 24.18 -4.16 -5.02
CA VAL A 438 23.42 -3.03 -4.47
C VAL A 438 23.08 -3.36 -3.02
N ASN A 439 23.44 -2.48 -2.10
CA ASN A 439 23.15 -2.64 -0.68
C ASN A 439 21.65 -2.38 -0.36
N THR A 440 21.22 -2.66 0.86
CA THR A 440 19.83 -2.45 1.30
C THR A 440 19.57 -1.10 1.97
N GLY A 441 20.51 -0.17 1.97
CA GLY A 441 20.25 1.21 2.37
C GLY A 441 19.33 1.88 1.34
N HIS A 442 18.35 2.67 1.79
CA HIS A 442 17.32 3.24 0.92
C HIS A 442 17.67 4.64 0.38
N TRP A 443 18.38 5.46 1.15
CA TRP A 443 18.57 6.89 0.92
C TRP A 443 19.53 7.22 -0.26
N ASN A 444 20.49 6.38 -0.54
CA ASN A 444 21.43 6.59 -1.66
C ASN A 444 20.96 5.97 -2.98
N LYS A 445 19.66 5.91 -3.19
CA LYS A 445 19.08 5.29 -4.38
C LYS A 445 18.00 6.14 -5.02
N PHE A 446 17.92 6.02 -6.33
CA PHE A 446 16.90 6.61 -7.18
C PHE A 446 16.04 5.50 -7.77
N TYR A 447 14.77 5.47 -7.44
CA TYR A 447 13.87 4.37 -7.74
C TYR A 447 12.86 4.75 -8.83
N ARG A 448 12.56 3.86 -9.76
CA ARG A 448 11.37 3.98 -10.59
C ARG A 448 10.13 3.76 -9.71
N SER A 449 9.30 4.77 -9.58
CA SER A 449 8.15 4.74 -8.65
C SER A 449 7.16 3.62 -8.97
N ARG A 450 6.97 3.31 -10.27
CA ARG A 450 6.12 2.20 -10.71
C ARG A 450 6.60 0.85 -10.14
N LEU A 451 7.90 0.57 -10.20
CA LEU A 451 8.47 -0.67 -9.66
C LEU A 451 8.19 -0.79 -8.15
N VAL A 452 8.41 0.30 -7.40
CA VAL A 452 8.12 0.31 -5.95
C VAL A 452 6.64 0.01 -5.65
N ALA A 453 5.74 0.59 -6.43
CA ALA A 453 4.30 0.35 -6.27
C ALA A 453 3.91 -1.10 -6.62
N GLU A 454 4.50 -1.68 -7.67
CA GLU A 454 4.24 -3.07 -8.11
C GLU A 454 4.75 -4.10 -7.10
N THR A 455 5.89 -3.87 -6.45
CA THR A 455 6.41 -4.77 -5.41
C THR A 455 5.56 -4.78 -4.14
N GLY A 456 4.84 -3.69 -3.87
CA GLY A 456 4.13 -3.51 -2.61
C GLY A 456 5.04 -3.48 -1.38
N SER A 457 6.32 -3.14 -1.57
CA SER A 457 7.32 -3.06 -0.49
C SER A 457 7.01 -1.93 0.48
N THR A 458 7.22 -2.20 1.77
CA THR A 458 7.08 -1.21 2.85
C THR A 458 8.26 -1.28 3.80
N PHE A 459 8.53 -0.19 4.50
CA PHE A 459 9.50 -0.18 5.59
C PHE A 459 8.94 -0.92 6.82
N ALA A 460 9.80 -1.51 7.64
CA ALA A 460 9.38 -2.00 8.94
C ALA A 460 9.06 -0.80 9.86
N GLU A 461 7.98 -0.90 10.64
CA GLU A 461 7.52 0.20 11.49
C GLU A 461 7.91 0.01 12.95
N GLY A 462 8.11 1.13 13.67
CA GLY A 462 8.41 1.13 15.09
C GLY A 462 9.79 0.58 15.47
N VAL A 463 10.64 0.27 14.50
CA VAL A 463 11.98 -0.31 14.68
C VAL A 463 13.06 0.53 14.04
N MET A 464 14.31 0.22 14.33
CA MET A 464 15.49 0.66 13.58
C MET A 464 15.87 -0.43 12.57
N TYR A 465 16.67 -0.08 11.55
CA TYR A 465 17.07 -0.99 10.45
C TYR A 465 15.88 -1.45 9.59
N GLU A 466 14.94 -0.53 9.36
CA GLU A 466 13.69 -0.76 8.64
C GLU A 466 13.86 -0.99 7.14
N GLU A 467 15.02 -0.60 6.57
CA GLU A 467 15.28 -0.49 5.15
C GLU A 467 15.27 -1.82 4.37
N PRO A 468 15.83 -2.92 4.91
CA PRO A 468 15.89 -4.17 4.16
C PRO A 468 14.51 -4.67 3.71
N LYS A 469 13.47 -4.45 4.53
CA LYS A 469 12.10 -4.85 4.22
C LYS A 469 11.52 -4.07 3.03
N PHE A 470 11.98 -2.84 2.82
CA PHE A 470 11.61 -2.03 1.66
C PHE A 470 12.48 -2.33 0.44
N VAL A 471 13.82 -2.37 0.61
CA VAL A 471 14.75 -2.40 -0.53
C VAL A 471 14.89 -3.79 -1.13
N TYR A 472 15.00 -4.85 -0.31
CA TYR A 472 15.31 -6.18 -0.83
C TYR A 472 14.23 -6.76 -1.77
N PRO A 473 12.93 -6.62 -1.52
CA PRO A 473 11.90 -7.00 -2.50
C PRO A 473 12.04 -6.26 -3.85
N ILE A 474 12.42 -4.98 -3.82
CA ILE A 474 12.67 -4.20 -5.04
C ILE A 474 13.87 -4.80 -5.80
N LEU A 475 14.95 -5.21 -5.09
CA LEU A 475 16.11 -5.85 -5.72
C LEU A 475 15.75 -7.19 -6.37
N LEU A 476 14.76 -7.90 -5.85
CA LEU A 476 14.25 -9.13 -6.48
C LEU A 476 13.50 -8.88 -7.79
N GLU A 477 12.85 -7.74 -7.93
CA GLU A 477 12.02 -7.40 -9.11
C GLU A 477 12.77 -6.56 -10.16
N VAL A 478 13.78 -5.80 -9.76
CA VAL A 478 14.51 -4.87 -10.64
C VAL A 478 15.10 -5.57 -11.86
N LYS A 479 14.99 -4.96 -13.05
CA LYS A 479 15.54 -5.49 -14.30
C LYS A 479 16.75 -4.70 -14.80
N ARG A 480 16.75 -3.38 -14.65
CA ARG A 480 17.83 -2.51 -15.14
C ARG A 480 18.35 -1.62 -14.02
N VAL A 481 19.63 -1.80 -13.68
CA VAL A 481 20.29 -1.13 -12.55
C VAL A 481 21.55 -0.42 -13.02
N ALA A 482 21.77 0.78 -12.51
CA ALA A 482 23.07 1.44 -12.59
C ALA A 482 23.68 1.61 -11.18
N VAL A 483 24.99 1.47 -11.11
CA VAL A 483 25.80 1.89 -9.96
C VAL A 483 26.70 3.02 -10.43
N VAL A 484 26.63 4.17 -9.77
CA VAL A 484 27.37 5.38 -10.13
C VAL A 484 28.18 5.88 -8.94
N ASP A 485 29.34 6.46 -9.21
CA ASP A 485 30.15 7.15 -8.18
C ASP A 485 29.74 8.63 -8.02
N PHE A 486 28.69 9.04 -8.71
CA PHE A 486 28.10 10.35 -8.57
C PHE A 486 27.56 10.57 -7.16
N VAL A 487 28.08 11.59 -6.47
CA VAL A 487 27.65 11.95 -5.11
C VAL A 487 26.33 12.70 -5.17
N THR A 488 25.30 12.13 -4.56
CA THR A 488 23.97 12.74 -4.51
C THR A 488 23.63 13.28 -3.13
N HIS A 489 24.22 12.70 -2.08
CA HIS A 489 23.95 13.02 -0.69
C HIS A 489 25.21 13.40 0.05
N TYR A 490 25.12 14.49 0.79
CA TYR A 490 25.99 14.79 1.92
C TYR A 490 25.28 14.32 3.19
N VAL A 491 25.80 13.25 3.80
CA VAL A 491 25.25 12.63 5.01
C VAL A 491 25.88 13.26 6.23
N ARG A 492 25.08 13.86 7.10
CA ARG A 492 25.56 14.57 8.28
C ARG A 492 25.85 13.60 9.42
N ILE A 493 27.05 13.73 9.99
CA ILE A 493 27.43 13.02 11.22
C ILE A 493 27.37 13.99 12.40
N HIS A 494 26.48 13.73 13.35
CA HIS A 494 26.35 14.52 14.56
C HIS A 494 25.95 13.64 15.77
N ALA A 495 26.21 14.15 16.98
CA ALA A 495 26.04 13.38 18.21
C ALA A 495 24.56 13.00 18.49
N ASP A 496 23.61 13.79 17.98
CA ASP A 496 22.17 13.57 18.16
C ASP A 496 21.58 12.66 17.07
N SER A 497 22.40 12.14 16.14
CA SER A 497 21.88 11.26 15.09
C SER A 497 21.33 9.98 15.70
N THR A 498 20.26 9.46 15.12
CA THR A 498 19.58 8.25 15.60
C THR A 498 20.54 7.08 15.77
N MET A 499 21.54 6.98 14.90
CA MET A 499 22.56 5.94 14.95
C MET A 499 23.55 6.11 16.13
N GLN A 500 23.78 7.34 16.60
CA GLN A 500 24.74 7.59 17.71
C GLN A 500 24.07 7.66 19.08
N SER A 501 22.84 8.13 19.17
CA SER A 501 22.17 8.41 20.45
C SER A 501 21.63 7.15 21.17
N ASN A 502 21.37 6.06 20.42
CA ASN A 502 20.63 4.90 20.94
C ASN A 502 21.44 3.60 21.04
N TRP A 503 22.76 3.66 20.91
CA TRP A 503 23.64 2.47 20.84
C TRP A 503 23.83 1.70 22.16
N GLY A 504 23.15 2.07 23.25
CA GLY A 504 23.39 1.53 24.59
C GLY A 504 22.64 0.24 24.95
N GLU A 505 21.62 -0.16 24.21
CA GLU A 505 20.72 -1.23 24.61
C GLU A 505 20.81 -2.46 23.70
N GLU A 506 20.95 -3.67 24.28
CA GLU A 506 20.88 -4.97 23.57
C GLU A 506 19.60 -5.08 22.70
N ASN A 507 18.49 -4.52 23.18
CA ASN A 507 17.22 -4.52 22.48
C ASN A 507 17.29 -3.84 21.10
N LEU A 508 18.16 -2.85 20.89
CA LEU A 508 18.33 -2.18 19.60
C LEU A 508 19.12 -3.05 18.62
N LEU A 509 20.19 -3.70 19.08
CA LEU A 509 20.92 -4.64 18.22
C LEU A 509 20.02 -5.77 17.72
N MET A 510 19.16 -6.30 18.59
CA MET A 510 18.27 -7.41 18.25
C MET A 510 17.09 -7.00 17.34
N GLN A 511 16.85 -5.71 17.11
CA GLN A 511 15.88 -5.26 16.10
C GLN A 511 16.35 -5.60 14.67
N HIS A 512 17.64 -5.57 14.41
CA HIS A 512 18.18 -5.93 13.10
C HIS A 512 17.76 -7.36 12.66
N PRO A 513 18.08 -8.42 13.40
CA PRO A 513 17.63 -9.77 13.01
C PRO A 513 16.11 -9.91 13.03
N MET A 514 15.37 -9.18 13.86
CA MET A 514 13.91 -9.20 13.83
C MET A 514 13.35 -8.71 12.48
N VAL A 515 13.88 -7.61 11.96
CA VAL A 515 13.47 -7.08 10.64
C VAL A 515 13.84 -8.04 9.52
N GLN A 516 15.02 -8.66 9.57
CA GLN A 516 15.44 -9.66 8.58
C GLN A 516 14.53 -10.89 8.58
N ARG A 517 14.09 -11.31 9.77
CA ARG A 517 13.14 -12.42 9.91
C ARG A 517 11.76 -12.06 9.39
N ASP A 518 11.27 -10.87 9.68
CA ASP A 518 9.99 -10.36 9.16
C ASP A 518 10.01 -10.27 7.62
N LEU A 519 11.11 -9.78 7.04
CA LEU A 519 11.34 -9.82 5.60
C LEU A 519 11.30 -11.25 5.04
N TYR A 520 12.01 -12.19 5.68
CA TYR A 520 12.05 -13.58 5.22
C TYR A 520 10.66 -14.22 5.25
N HIS A 521 9.86 -13.97 6.30
CA HIS A 521 8.49 -14.47 6.38
C HIS A 521 7.60 -13.85 5.28
N TRP A 522 7.74 -12.55 5.02
CA TRP A 522 7.04 -11.88 3.92
C TRP A 522 7.37 -12.50 2.55
N LEU A 523 8.64 -12.90 2.34
CA LEU A 523 9.09 -13.61 1.14
C LEU A 523 8.58 -15.06 1.10
N MET A 524 8.51 -15.74 2.26
CA MET A 524 7.94 -17.09 2.35
C MET A 524 6.49 -17.17 1.90
N GLU A 525 5.68 -16.17 2.24
CA GLU A 525 4.29 -16.06 1.77
C GLU A 525 4.20 -15.94 0.24
N ARG A 526 5.29 -15.50 -0.42
CA ARG A 526 5.43 -15.30 -1.87
C ARG A 526 6.41 -16.27 -2.52
N ARG A 527 6.62 -17.42 -1.89
CA ARG A 527 7.67 -18.38 -2.28
C ARG A 527 7.55 -18.87 -3.72
N GLU A 528 6.36 -19.10 -4.19
CA GLU A 528 6.14 -19.55 -5.57
C GLU A 528 6.59 -18.50 -6.58
N HIS A 529 6.31 -17.22 -6.31
CA HIS A 529 6.71 -16.10 -7.15
C HIS A 529 8.25 -15.96 -7.20
N TYR A 530 8.93 -16.10 -6.06
CA TYR A 530 10.38 -15.95 -5.94
C TYR A 530 11.15 -17.27 -6.05
N ALA A 531 10.51 -18.38 -6.44
CA ALA A 531 11.13 -19.70 -6.52
C ALA A 531 12.45 -19.75 -7.33
N PRO A 532 12.61 -19.00 -8.44
CA PRO A 532 13.87 -18.99 -9.20
C PRO A 532 15.08 -18.43 -8.45
N PHE A 533 14.85 -17.62 -7.38
CA PHE A 533 15.88 -16.93 -6.60
C PHE A 533 15.90 -17.39 -5.14
N TRP A 534 15.34 -18.56 -4.84
CA TRP A 534 15.16 -18.99 -3.47
C TRP A 534 16.48 -19.32 -2.75
N ASP A 535 17.47 -19.82 -3.46
CA ASP A 535 18.81 -20.07 -2.91
C ASP A 535 19.51 -18.76 -2.50
N GLU A 536 19.34 -17.70 -3.29
CA GLU A 536 19.85 -16.34 -3.00
C GLU A 536 19.15 -15.71 -1.81
N ILE A 537 17.83 -15.92 -1.67
CA ILE A 537 17.03 -15.43 -0.55
C ILE A 537 17.44 -16.12 0.76
N GLU A 538 17.57 -17.43 0.79
CA GLU A 538 18.05 -18.17 1.97
C GLU A 538 19.49 -17.78 2.32
N TYR A 539 20.35 -17.57 1.33
CA TYR A 539 21.71 -17.10 1.51
C TYR A 539 21.76 -15.68 2.10
N TYR A 540 20.97 -14.75 1.53
CA TYR A 540 20.84 -13.38 2.06
C TYR A 540 20.34 -13.39 3.50
N TYR A 541 19.27 -14.13 3.78
CA TYR A 541 18.69 -14.22 5.13
C TYR A 541 19.70 -14.79 6.15
N PHE A 542 20.45 -15.83 5.80
CA PHE A 542 21.50 -16.36 6.64
C PHE A 542 22.59 -15.32 6.94
N LEU A 543 23.07 -14.62 5.91
CA LEU A 543 24.10 -13.61 6.08
C LEU A 543 23.62 -12.46 6.97
N THR A 544 22.45 -11.90 6.68
CA THR A 544 21.96 -10.69 7.36
C THR A 544 21.41 -11.00 8.75
N TYR A 545 20.64 -12.07 8.90
CA TYR A 545 20.06 -12.44 10.18
C TYR A 545 21.11 -12.93 11.20
N TYR A 546 22.03 -13.79 10.77
CA TYR A 546 22.97 -14.44 11.68
C TYR A 546 24.37 -13.81 11.63
N VAL A 547 24.99 -13.78 10.45
CA VAL A 547 26.42 -13.37 10.35
C VAL A 547 26.58 -11.89 10.64
N GLU A 548 25.84 -11.02 9.96
CA GLU A 548 25.95 -9.57 10.16
C GLU A 548 25.55 -9.13 11.56
N THR A 549 24.55 -9.76 12.19
CA THR A 549 24.18 -9.47 13.58
C THR A 549 25.34 -9.70 14.53
N ILE A 550 26.11 -10.78 14.34
CA ILE A 550 27.30 -11.07 15.15
C ILE A 550 28.45 -10.11 14.82
N LEU A 551 28.74 -9.92 13.54
CA LEU A 551 29.79 -9.00 13.10
C LEU A 551 29.57 -7.57 13.59
N PHE A 552 28.33 -7.13 13.50
CA PHE A 552 27.90 -5.82 13.96
C PHE A 552 28.07 -5.66 15.48
N SER A 553 27.68 -6.67 16.26
CA SER A 553 27.91 -6.71 17.70
C SER A 553 29.40 -6.55 18.04
N VAL A 554 30.28 -7.29 17.37
CA VAL A 554 31.73 -7.23 17.62
C VAL A 554 32.32 -5.87 17.19
N ARG A 555 31.94 -5.37 16.02
CA ARG A 555 32.46 -4.11 15.48
C ARG A 555 32.08 -2.91 16.35
N GLU A 556 30.85 -2.88 16.84
CA GLU A 556 30.34 -1.78 17.65
C GLU A 556 30.55 -1.99 19.16
N GLY A 557 31.20 -3.08 19.55
CA GLY A 557 31.45 -3.41 20.96
C GLY A 557 30.17 -3.64 21.77
N LYS A 558 29.11 -4.16 21.11
CA LYS A 558 27.81 -4.45 21.74
C LYS A 558 27.73 -5.90 22.16
N GLU A 559 27.17 -6.13 23.32
CA GLU A 559 27.03 -7.47 23.87
C GLU A 559 25.79 -8.19 23.36
N ILE A 560 25.96 -9.43 22.88
CA ILE A 560 24.87 -10.39 22.70
C ILE A 560 24.86 -11.34 23.87
N ARG A 561 23.73 -11.49 24.55
CA ARG A 561 23.61 -12.43 25.66
C ARG A 561 23.52 -13.88 25.16
N PRO A 562 23.96 -14.85 25.96
CA PRO A 562 23.89 -16.27 25.59
C PRO A 562 22.49 -16.73 25.12
N ASP A 563 21.44 -16.29 25.81
CA ASP A 563 20.07 -16.68 25.45
C ASP A 563 19.61 -16.05 24.10
N SER A 564 19.99 -14.80 23.83
CA SER A 564 19.73 -14.14 22.53
C SER A 564 20.46 -14.89 21.40
N TYR A 565 21.72 -15.24 21.60
CA TYR A 565 22.49 -16.02 20.62
C TYR A 565 21.86 -17.41 20.36
N LYS A 566 21.45 -18.14 21.43
CA LYS A 566 20.74 -19.42 21.27
C LYS A 566 19.47 -19.26 20.44
N GLY A 567 18.72 -18.16 20.66
CA GLY A 567 17.56 -17.81 19.86
C GLY A 567 17.90 -17.63 18.37
N LEU A 568 19.02 -16.95 18.04
CA LEU A 568 19.48 -16.82 16.65
C LEU A 568 19.79 -18.20 16.03
N VAL A 569 20.50 -19.07 16.75
CA VAL A 569 20.85 -20.43 16.29
C VAL A 569 19.60 -21.28 16.06
N GLN A 570 18.67 -21.30 17.02
CA GLN A 570 17.43 -22.07 16.94
C GLN A 570 16.57 -21.62 15.76
N THR A 571 16.47 -20.31 15.54
CA THR A 571 15.74 -19.75 14.39
C THR A 571 16.36 -20.22 13.08
N MET A 572 17.69 -20.12 12.92
CA MET A 572 18.37 -20.60 11.70
C MET A 572 18.16 -22.09 11.45
N GLN A 573 18.26 -22.92 12.51
CA GLN A 573 18.04 -24.35 12.39
C GLN A 573 16.60 -24.73 12.03
N THR A 574 15.64 -23.94 12.51
CA THR A 574 14.21 -24.18 12.28
C THR A 574 13.78 -23.70 10.89
N GLU A 575 14.16 -22.49 10.51
CA GLU A 575 13.70 -21.83 9.29
C GLU A 575 14.53 -22.24 8.07
N LEU A 576 15.83 -22.54 8.25
CA LEU A 576 16.73 -22.99 7.20
C LEU A 576 17.31 -24.40 7.47
N PRO A 577 16.49 -25.45 7.61
CA PRO A 577 16.97 -26.80 7.97
C PRO A 577 17.93 -27.40 6.95
N ASN A 578 17.85 -26.93 5.70
CA ASN A 578 18.69 -27.41 4.58
C ASN A 578 19.81 -26.42 4.21
N LEU A 579 20.13 -25.43 5.04
CA LEU A 579 21.13 -24.39 4.76
C LEU A 579 22.47 -24.95 4.27
N LYS A 580 22.93 -26.09 4.83
CA LYS A 580 24.14 -26.81 4.36
C LYS A 580 24.07 -27.25 2.89
N GLN A 581 22.90 -27.30 2.30
CA GLN A 581 22.70 -27.70 0.90
C GLN A 581 22.69 -26.49 -0.04
N ASN A 582 22.54 -25.28 0.47
CA ASN A 582 22.55 -24.06 -0.32
C ASN A 582 23.83 -23.94 -1.14
N PRO A 583 23.78 -23.65 -2.46
CA PRO A 583 24.95 -23.63 -3.35
C PRO A 583 26.06 -22.67 -2.90
N TYR A 584 25.69 -21.50 -2.38
CA TYR A 584 26.62 -20.47 -1.93
C TYR A 584 27.36 -20.86 -0.66
N ILE A 585 26.69 -21.60 0.23
CA ILE A 585 27.31 -22.19 1.43
C ILE A 585 28.26 -23.33 1.05
N LYS A 586 27.82 -24.24 0.16
CA LYS A 586 28.62 -25.38 -0.30
C LYS A 586 29.91 -24.97 -1.01
N SER A 587 29.88 -23.89 -1.76
CA SER A 587 31.04 -23.41 -2.54
C SER A 587 32.05 -22.63 -1.71
N ASN A 588 31.73 -22.24 -0.47
CA ASN A 588 32.57 -21.40 0.39
C ASN A 588 32.97 -22.17 1.65
N GLU A 589 34.26 -22.53 1.78
CA GLU A 589 34.76 -23.32 2.92
C GLU A 589 34.63 -22.60 4.28
N VAL A 590 34.71 -21.26 4.29
CA VAL A 590 34.52 -20.47 5.53
C VAL A 590 33.06 -20.57 5.98
N LEU A 591 32.12 -20.36 5.08
CA LEU A 591 30.68 -20.44 5.38
C LEU A 591 30.25 -21.88 5.74
N LYS A 592 30.78 -22.87 5.04
CA LYS A 592 30.54 -24.29 5.33
C LYS A 592 30.95 -24.64 6.77
N LYS A 593 32.15 -24.18 7.16
CA LYS A 593 32.67 -24.36 8.51
C LYS A 593 31.79 -23.62 9.52
N LEU A 594 31.43 -22.35 9.23
CA LEU A 594 30.58 -21.53 10.07
C LEU A 594 29.24 -22.22 10.36
N VAL A 595 28.53 -22.68 9.31
CA VAL A 595 27.24 -23.38 9.47
C VAL A 595 27.38 -24.67 10.28
N SER A 596 28.52 -25.35 10.24
CA SER A 596 28.78 -26.51 11.07
C SER A 596 29.10 -26.18 12.54
N GLU A 597 29.68 -25.02 12.79
CA GLU A 597 30.03 -24.49 14.12
C GLU A 597 28.86 -23.70 14.77
N MET A 598 27.77 -23.43 14.05
CA MET A 598 26.60 -22.72 14.55
C MET A 598 25.79 -23.60 15.48
N THR A 599 26.15 -23.59 16.78
CA THR A 599 25.55 -24.42 17.84
C THR A 599 25.29 -23.60 19.09
N GLU A 600 24.34 -24.04 19.92
CA GLU A 600 24.05 -23.43 21.22
C GLU A 600 25.21 -23.58 22.23
N GLU A 601 26.10 -24.54 22.02
CA GLU A 601 27.28 -24.80 22.88
C GLU A 601 28.24 -23.60 22.88
N ASN A 602 28.25 -22.80 21.79
CA ASN A 602 29.05 -21.57 21.73
C ASN A 602 28.60 -20.50 22.73
N ALA A 603 27.42 -20.66 23.32
CA ALA A 603 26.81 -19.76 24.28
C ALA A 603 26.52 -20.46 25.64
N LYS A 604 27.40 -21.37 26.10
CA LYS A 604 27.27 -21.97 27.44
C LYS A 604 27.45 -20.93 28.55
N ASP A 605 28.29 -19.92 28.30
CA ASP A 605 28.52 -18.75 29.15
C ASP A 605 28.96 -17.56 28.29
N GLN A 606 28.99 -16.36 28.88
CA GLN A 606 29.29 -15.11 28.16
C GLN A 606 30.72 -15.08 27.60
N GLU A 607 31.70 -15.57 28.36
CA GLU A 607 33.12 -15.57 27.93
C GLU A 607 33.34 -16.48 26.71
N THR A 608 32.70 -17.64 26.68
CA THR A 608 32.75 -18.56 25.53
C THR A 608 32.11 -17.94 24.30
N LEU A 609 30.97 -17.25 24.45
CA LEU A 609 30.28 -16.58 23.36
C LEU A 609 31.11 -15.44 22.76
N GLU A 610 31.70 -14.59 23.61
CA GLU A 610 32.56 -13.51 23.16
C GLU A 610 33.78 -14.01 22.38
N ALA A 611 34.43 -15.07 22.88
CA ALA A 611 35.56 -15.69 22.21
C ALA A 611 35.17 -16.25 20.83
N TYR A 612 33.99 -16.90 20.74
CA TYR A 612 33.45 -17.39 19.49
C TYR A 612 33.14 -16.26 18.50
N MET A 613 32.43 -15.21 18.93
CA MET A 613 32.07 -14.08 18.08
C MET A 613 33.30 -13.33 17.54
N LYS A 614 34.33 -13.11 18.39
CA LYS A 614 35.61 -12.53 17.94
C LYS A 614 36.30 -13.41 16.91
N SER A 615 36.38 -14.72 17.15
CA SER A 615 36.95 -15.67 16.17
C SER A 615 36.17 -15.71 14.86
N LEU A 616 34.86 -15.45 14.89
CA LEU A 616 34.05 -15.32 13.69
C LEU A 616 34.36 -14.03 12.96
N ALA A 617 34.45 -12.89 13.65
CA ALA A 617 34.75 -11.60 13.07
C ALA A 617 36.15 -11.55 12.40
N GLU A 618 37.11 -12.33 12.89
CA GLU A 618 38.44 -12.44 12.26
C GLU A 618 38.42 -13.20 10.91
N LYS A 619 37.35 -13.91 10.60
CA LYS A 619 37.19 -14.69 9.35
C LYS A 619 36.51 -13.90 8.23
N PHE A 620 35.83 -12.78 8.57
CA PHE A 620 35.09 -11.89 7.68
C PHE A 620 35.64 -10.47 7.70
#